data_a9903316a3e8ff340bec75aab1b33a7c
#
_entry.id   a9903316a3e8ff340bec75aab1b33a7c
#
_cell.length_a   1.000
_cell.length_b   1.000
_cell.length_c   1.000
_cell.angle_alpha   90.00
_cell.angle_beta   90.00
_cell.angle_gamma   90.00
#
_symmetry.space_group_name_H-M   'P 1'
#
loop_
_entity.id
_entity.type
_entity.pdbx_description
1 polymer ?
#
loop_
_entity_poly.entity_id
_entity_poly.type
_entity_poly.pdbx_seq_one_letter_code
_entity_poly.pdbx_strand_id
1 'polypeptide(L)'
;LYVATGGAAVGASALLAGFVTDRRLISAIHTYHQNWLFSNSHLQRIHICGAVAGGTLFIYALFRGLRGPSLPAINAAIIVVFAGFRAGITMVTYLIGNAWSILSPISFLRRHDHDGVFVYPQRLGRWPAVSGILFLIWIETVSEITTSPRTLAAGLFGYLMFTLTGGGLFGFQNWFNNVDPVTVFFHAYARFAPFTRDRTQLKLSFPGMRLVTASEPTATQTDDP
;
A
#
# COMPACT_ATOMS: atom_id res chain seq x y z
N LEU A 1 -3.01 37.13 -14.00
CA LEU A 1 -2.62 35.76 -13.62
C LEU A 1 -3.70 35.16 -12.71
N TYR A 2 -4.04 35.79 -11.58
CA TYR A 2 -5.01 35.28 -10.59
C TYR A 2 -6.41 35.01 -11.16
N VAL A 3 -6.90 35.83 -12.10
CA VAL A 3 -8.21 35.63 -12.76
C VAL A 3 -8.20 34.42 -13.67
N ALA A 4 -7.08 34.17 -14.38
CA ALA A 4 -6.93 33.03 -15.26
C ALA A 4 -6.84 31.71 -14.47
N THR A 5 -6.07 31.70 -13.35
CA THR A 5 -5.96 30.53 -12.49
C THR A 5 -7.25 30.23 -11.75
N GLY A 6 -7.97 31.25 -11.26
CA GLY A 6 -9.28 31.11 -10.64
C GLY A 6 -10.34 30.58 -11.61
N GLY A 7 -10.37 31.14 -12.83
CA GLY A 7 -11.27 30.66 -13.89
C GLY A 7 -11.01 29.22 -14.31
N ALA A 8 -9.75 28.83 -14.44
CA ALA A 8 -9.37 27.47 -14.76
C ALA A 8 -9.76 26.49 -13.64
N ALA A 9 -9.57 26.86 -12.37
CA ALA A 9 -9.98 26.04 -11.23
C ALA A 9 -11.50 25.85 -11.15
N VAL A 10 -12.28 26.92 -11.36
CA VAL A 10 -13.76 26.83 -11.39
C VAL A 10 -14.23 26.00 -12.59
N GLY A 11 -13.63 26.21 -13.77
CA GLY A 11 -13.94 25.42 -14.97
C GLY A 11 -13.63 23.92 -14.78
N ALA A 12 -12.47 23.58 -14.23
CA ALA A 12 -12.09 22.19 -13.92
C ALA A 12 -13.04 21.57 -12.88
N SER A 13 -13.42 22.32 -11.84
CA SER A 13 -14.38 21.86 -10.83
C SER A 13 -15.78 21.63 -11.40
N ALA A 14 -16.25 22.51 -12.29
CA ALA A 14 -17.53 22.35 -12.97
C ALA A 14 -17.54 21.15 -13.92
N LEU A 15 -16.46 20.91 -14.67
CA LEU A 15 -16.30 19.74 -15.51
C LEU A 15 -16.29 18.45 -14.68
N LEU A 16 -15.53 18.42 -13.56
CA LEU A 16 -15.51 17.29 -12.65
C LEU A 16 -16.90 17.03 -12.05
N ALA A 17 -17.62 18.07 -11.63
CA ALA A 17 -18.98 17.94 -11.12
C ALA A 17 -19.93 17.40 -12.18
N GLY A 18 -19.85 17.88 -13.43
CA GLY A 18 -20.60 17.35 -14.57
C GLY A 18 -20.34 15.87 -14.83
N PHE A 19 -19.06 15.48 -14.80
CA PHE A 19 -18.64 14.07 -14.93
C PHE A 19 -19.18 13.17 -13.81
N VAL A 20 -19.13 13.64 -12.56
CA VAL A 20 -19.61 12.87 -11.39
C VAL A 20 -21.14 12.78 -11.35
N THR A 21 -21.85 13.71 -11.99
CA THR A 21 -23.33 13.76 -11.98
C THR A 21 -23.94 12.94 -13.12
N ASP A 22 -23.23 12.68 -14.20
CA ASP A 22 -23.73 11.90 -15.34
C ASP A 22 -23.70 10.39 -15.06
N ARG A 23 -24.85 9.87 -14.61
CA ARG A 23 -25.02 8.43 -14.32
C ARG A 23 -24.80 7.53 -15.54
N ARG A 24 -25.06 8.00 -16.77
CA ARG A 24 -24.85 7.22 -17.99
C ARG A 24 -23.36 7.07 -18.29
N LEU A 25 -22.61 8.14 -18.13
CA LEU A 25 -21.17 8.15 -18.31
C LEU A 25 -20.50 7.28 -17.22
N ILE A 26 -20.95 7.41 -15.98
CA ILE A 26 -20.46 6.57 -14.87
C ILE A 26 -20.76 5.10 -15.17
N SER A 27 -21.97 4.74 -15.60
CA SER A 27 -22.30 3.34 -15.92
C SER A 27 -21.50 2.81 -17.11
N ALA A 28 -21.27 3.61 -18.15
CA ALA A 28 -20.45 3.24 -19.31
C ALA A 28 -18.97 3.02 -18.89
N ILE A 29 -18.45 3.87 -18.02
CA ILE A 29 -17.10 3.71 -17.45
C ILE A 29 -17.02 2.46 -16.55
N HIS A 30 -18.07 2.17 -15.76
CA HIS A 30 -18.16 0.95 -14.94
C HIS A 30 -18.15 -0.33 -15.77
N THR A 31 -18.74 -0.29 -16.97
CA THR A 31 -18.82 -1.47 -17.84
C THR A 31 -17.56 -1.67 -18.67
N TYR A 32 -16.69 -0.66 -18.74
CA TYR A 32 -15.44 -0.76 -19.48
C TYR A 32 -14.40 -1.55 -18.69
N HIS A 33 -14.29 -2.83 -18.99
CA HIS A 33 -13.27 -3.71 -18.45
C HIS A 33 -12.45 -4.32 -19.57
N GLN A 34 -11.16 -4.03 -19.61
CA GLN A 34 -10.23 -4.73 -20.46
C GLN A 34 -9.54 -5.82 -19.65
N ASN A 35 -9.85 -7.06 -19.96
CA ASN A 35 -9.31 -8.22 -19.26
C ASN A 35 -8.04 -8.71 -19.95
N TRP A 36 -6.94 -8.75 -19.20
CA TRP A 36 -5.67 -9.31 -19.65
C TRP A 36 -5.39 -10.58 -18.87
N LEU A 37 -5.23 -11.68 -19.57
CA LEU A 37 -4.94 -12.99 -18.97
C LEU A 37 -3.43 -13.14 -18.78
N PHE A 38 -2.99 -13.33 -17.54
CA PHE A 38 -1.60 -13.66 -17.21
C PHE A 38 -1.52 -15.08 -16.66
N SER A 39 -0.48 -15.81 -17.09
CA SER A 39 -0.20 -17.13 -16.53
C SER A 39 0.21 -17.02 -15.06
N ASN A 40 -0.34 -17.88 -14.21
CA ASN A 40 -0.04 -17.93 -12.79
C ASN A 40 1.45 -18.07 -12.48
N SER A 41 2.21 -18.78 -13.32
CA SER A 41 3.66 -18.97 -13.17
C SER A 41 4.44 -17.67 -13.34
N HIS A 42 4.08 -16.80 -14.28
CA HIS A 42 4.73 -15.50 -14.46
C HIS A 42 4.48 -14.59 -13.27
N LEU A 43 3.25 -14.58 -12.77
CA LEU A 43 2.86 -13.76 -11.61
C LEU A 43 3.59 -14.22 -10.34
N GLN A 44 3.74 -15.51 -10.14
CA GLN A 44 4.48 -16.04 -9.01
C GLN A 44 5.97 -15.65 -9.06
N ARG A 45 6.60 -15.71 -10.24
CA ARG A 45 8.00 -15.27 -10.44
C ARG A 45 8.15 -13.78 -10.14
N ILE A 46 7.24 -12.93 -10.61
CA ILE A 46 7.25 -11.48 -10.33
C ILE A 46 7.20 -11.23 -8.81
N HIS A 47 6.35 -11.94 -8.08
CA HIS A 47 6.26 -11.81 -6.62
C HIS A 47 7.54 -12.26 -5.92
N ILE A 48 8.16 -13.37 -6.35
CA ILE A 48 9.41 -13.85 -5.75
C ILE A 48 10.54 -12.86 -6.05
N CYS A 49 10.72 -12.45 -7.30
CA CYS A 49 11.74 -11.47 -7.67
C CYS A 49 11.55 -10.13 -6.95
N GLY A 50 10.30 -9.67 -6.83
CA GLY A 50 9.98 -8.44 -6.11
C GLY A 50 10.28 -8.54 -4.61
N ALA A 51 9.90 -9.64 -3.96
CA ALA A 51 10.19 -9.87 -2.55
C ALA A 51 11.69 -9.95 -2.27
N VAL A 52 12.47 -10.61 -3.15
CA VAL A 52 13.93 -10.66 -3.07
C VAL A 52 14.52 -9.26 -3.25
N ALA A 53 14.09 -8.51 -4.26
CA ALA A 53 14.55 -7.15 -4.50
C ALA A 53 14.24 -6.22 -3.32
N GLY A 54 13.00 -6.27 -2.80
CA GLY A 54 12.59 -5.48 -1.64
C GLY A 54 13.36 -5.86 -0.36
N GLY A 55 13.59 -7.17 -0.13
CA GLY A 55 14.41 -7.66 0.98
C GLY A 55 15.86 -7.21 0.89
N THR A 56 16.44 -7.27 -0.31
CA THR A 56 17.80 -6.77 -0.56
C THR A 56 17.90 -5.27 -0.30
N LEU A 57 16.96 -4.49 -0.79
CA LEU A 57 16.90 -3.04 -0.54
C LEU A 57 16.72 -2.72 0.95
N PHE A 58 15.89 -3.49 1.65
CA PHE A 58 15.68 -3.32 3.08
C PHE A 58 16.95 -3.60 3.89
N ILE A 59 17.64 -4.72 3.62
CA ILE A 59 18.92 -5.08 4.25
C ILE A 59 19.98 -4.04 3.90
N TYR A 60 20.03 -3.60 2.64
CA TYR A 60 20.94 -2.55 2.20
C TYR A 60 20.70 -1.24 2.96
N ALA A 61 19.44 -0.83 3.12
CA ALA A 61 19.09 0.37 3.88
C ALA A 61 19.51 0.24 5.36
N LEU A 62 19.27 -0.89 6.00
CA LEU A 62 19.74 -1.17 7.36
C LEU A 62 21.27 -1.04 7.46
N PHE A 63 22.00 -1.72 6.58
CA PHE A 63 23.46 -1.70 6.59
C PHE A 63 24.01 -0.29 6.37
N ARG A 64 23.48 0.46 5.39
CA ARG A 64 23.89 1.83 5.07
C ARG A 64 23.51 2.82 6.17
N GLY A 65 22.40 2.60 6.85
CA GLY A 65 22.00 3.41 8.00
C GLY A 65 22.94 3.25 9.19
N LEU A 66 23.43 2.03 9.43
CA LEU A 66 24.36 1.73 10.52
C LEU A 66 25.81 2.09 10.22
N ARG A 67 26.28 1.85 8.98
CA ARG A 67 27.67 1.95 8.56
C ARG A 67 27.96 3.04 7.53
N GLY A 68 26.93 3.72 7.02
CA GLY A 68 27.06 4.77 6.00
C GLY A 68 27.49 6.11 6.57
N PRO A 69 27.68 7.10 5.69
CA PRO A 69 28.01 8.47 6.09
C PRO A 69 26.91 9.06 6.98
N SER A 70 27.31 9.89 7.93
CA SER A 70 26.37 10.56 8.86
C SER A 70 25.55 11.66 8.19
N LEU A 71 26.02 12.21 7.06
CA LEU A 71 25.31 13.24 6.30
C LEU A 71 24.08 12.67 5.61
N PRO A 72 22.85 13.16 5.92
CA PRO A 72 21.61 12.60 5.38
C PRO A 72 21.54 12.62 3.86
N ALA A 73 21.98 13.73 3.24
CA ALA A 73 21.87 13.95 1.80
C ALA A 73 22.64 12.94 0.92
N ILE A 74 23.68 12.32 1.48
CA ILE A 74 24.52 11.33 0.78
C ILE A 74 24.37 9.92 1.34
N ASN A 75 23.56 9.73 2.39
CA ASN A 75 23.34 8.42 2.96
C ASN A 75 22.27 7.66 2.16
N ALA A 76 22.69 6.54 1.58
CA ALA A 76 21.81 5.73 0.75
C ALA A 76 20.59 5.17 1.50
N ALA A 77 20.65 4.97 2.82
CA ALA A 77 19.49 4.51 3.61
C ALA A 77 18.37 5.55 3.57
N ILE A 78 18.69 6.81 3.77
CA ILE A 78 17.72 7.92 3.73
C ILE A 78 17.13 8.05 2.33
N ILE A 79 17.96 8.00 1.30
CA ILE A 79 17.50 8.09 -0.09
C ILE A 79 16.57 6.92 -0.44
N VAL A 80 16.97 5.70 -0.12
CA VAL A 80 16.17 4.49 -0.40
C VAL A 80 14.82 4.53 0.32
N VAL A 81 14.80 4.95 1.59
CA VAL A 81 13.56 4.95 2.38
C VAL A 81 12.66 6.11 2.00
N PHE A 82 13.15 7.34 1.94
CA PHE A 82 12.29 8.50 1.72
C PHE A 82 12.01 8.76 0.23
N ALA A 83 13.02 8.69 -0.64
CA ALA A 83 12.79 8.86 -2.07
C ALA A 83 12.30 7.58 -2.74
N GLY A 84 12.93 6.44 -2.49
CA GLY A 84 12.57 5.17 -3.13
C GLY A 84 11.28 4.59 -2.57
N PHE A 85 11.23 4.30 -1.28
CA PHE A 85 10.08 3.64 -0.67
C PHE A 85 8.89 4.59 -0.52
N ARG A 86 9.05 5.68 0.23
CA ARG A 86 7.93 6.57 0.54
C ARG A 86 7.37 7.27 -0.71
N ALA A 87 8.21 7.92 -1.51
CA ALA A 87 7.74 8.60 -2.71
C ALA A 87 7.55 7.63 -3.87
N GLY A 88 8.56 6.83 -4.20
CA GLY A 88 8.56 5.96 -5.38
C GLY A 88 7.49 4.86 -5.31
N ILE A 89 7.46 4.04 -4.25
CA ILE A 89 6.48 2.96 -4.13
C ILE A 89 5.06 3.51 -3.97
N THR A 90 4.88 4.65 -3.29
CA THR A 90 3.57 5.29 -3.19
C THR A 90 3.05 5.72 -4.56
N MET A 91 3.89 6.36 -5.38
CA MET A 91 3.54 6.75 -6.75
C MET A 91 3.19 5.54 -7.62
N VAL A 92 4.03 4.50 -7.58
CA VAL A 92 3.77 3.25 -8.33
C VAL A 92 2.48 2.59 -7.86
N THR A 93 2.22 2.56 -6.55
CA THR A 93 0.98 1.98 -5.99
C THR A 93 -0.25 2.77 -6.43
N TYR A 94 -0.16 4.08 -6.47
CA TYR A 94 -1.25 4.95 -6.90
C TYR A 94 -1.55 4.82 -8.40
N LEU A 95 -0.50 4.72 -9.23
CA LEU A 95 -0.63 4.71 -10.70
C LEU A 95 -0.90 3.33 -11.28
N ILE A 96 -0.29 2.29 -10.73
CA ILE A 96 -0.30 0.94 -11.31
C ILE A 96 -1.10 -0.03 -10.44
N GLY A 97 -0.91 -0.01 -9.13
CA GLY A 97 -1.52 -0.96 -8.20
C GLY A 97 -0.62 -1.27 -7.01
N ASN A 98 -1.04 -2.18 -6.14
CA ASN A 98 -0.34 -2.46 -4.89
C ASN A 98 1.08 -3.00 -5.11
N ALA A 99 2.03 -2.09 -5.33
CA ALA A 99 3.44 -2.42 -5.49
C ALA A 99 4.05 -3.01 -4.22
N TRP A 100 3.56 -2.60 -3.04
CA TRP A 100 4.03 -3.13 -1.76
C TRP A 100 3.77 -4.63 -1.62
N SER A 101 2.66 -5.13 -2.14
CA SER A 101 2.36 -6.57 -2.10
C SER A 101 3.38 -7.42 -2.85
N ILE A 102 4.09 -6.82 -3.82
CA ILE A 102 5.14 -7.48 -4.62
C ILE A 102 6.50 -7.30 -3.96
N LEU A 103 6.81 -6.09 -3.47
CA LEU A 103 8.11 -5.71 -2.94
C LEU A 103 8.31 -6.07 -1.46
N SER A 104 7.23 -6.33 -0.72
CA SER A 104 7.35 -6.66 0.71
C SER A 104 8.10 -7.98 0.90
N PRO A 105 9.28 -7.97 1.56
CA PRO A 105 10.06 -9.18 1.81
C PRO A 105 9.32 -10.17 2.71
N ILE A 106 8.42 -9.66 3.55
CA ILE A 106 7.67 -10.42 4.54
C ILE A 106 6.39 -11.02 3.92
N SER A 107 6.00 -10.60 2.71
CA SER A 107 4.83 -11.14 2.00
C SER A 107 4.92 -12.66 1.75
N PHE A 108 6.15 -13.20 1.73
CA PHE A 108 6.38 -14.64 1.64
C PHE A 108 5.86 -15.39 2.86
N LEU A 109 5.97 -14.82 4.07
CA LEU A 109 5.48 -15.42 5.31
C LEU A 109 3.96 -15.57 5.33
N ARG A 110 3.25 -14.69 4.63
CA ARG A 110 1.79 -14.80 4.47
C ARG A 110 1.34 -16.08 3.75
N ARG A 111 2.18 -16.64 2.88
CA ARG A 111 1.87 -17.87 2.13
C ARG A 111 2.03 -19.14 2.97
N HIS A 112 2.84 -19.07 4.01
CA HIS A 112 3.10 -20.15 4.97
C HIS A 112 2.42 -19.81 6.30
N ASP A 113 1.22 -19.24 6.22
CA ASP A 113 0.49 -18.79 7.41
C ASP A 113 0.16 -19.98 8.29
N HIS A 114 0.63 -19.90 9.52
CA HIS A 114 0.21 -20.77 10.60
C HIS A 114 -0.81 -20.00 11.43
N ASP A 115 -1.79 -20.71 11.98
CA ASP A 115 -2.67 -20.15 12.98
C ASP A 115 -1.81 -19.52 14.08
N GLY A 116 -2.02 -18.22 14.34
CA GLY A 116 -1.26 -17.52 15.37
C GLY A 116 -1.50 -18.14 16.76
N VAL A 117 -0.56 -17.89 17.68
CA VAL A 117 -0.69 -18.34 19.08
C VAL A 117 -1.95 -17.76 19.73
N PHE A 118 -2.32 -16.54 19.34
CA PHE A 118 -3.49 -15.83 19.85
C PHE A 118 -4.49 -15.52 18.73
N VAL A 119 -5.78 -15.63 19.03
CA VAL A 119 -6.83 -15.21 18.12
C VAL A 119 -6.91 -13.68 18.11
N TYR A 120 -6.83 -13.09 16.92
CA TYR A 120 -6.94 -11.64 16.78
C TYR A 120 -8.36 -11.15 17.15
N PRO A 121 -8.50 -10.15 18.06
CA PRO A 121 -9.80 -9.64 18.47
C PRO A 121 -10.49 -8.90 17.32
N GLN A 122 -11.51 -9.50 16.72
CA GLN A 122 -12.23 -8.93 15.56
C GLN A 122 -12.84 -7.54 15.84
N ARG A 123 -13.13 -7.22 17.11
CA ARG A 123 -13.66 -5.92 17.53
C ARG A 123 -12.70 -4.76 17.26
N LEU A 124 -11.40 -5.01 17.25
CA LEU A 124 -10.38 -4.00 16.96
C LEU A 124 -10.34 -3.64 15.47
N GLY A 125 -10.78 -4.53 14.57
CA GLY A 125 -10.77 -4.30 13.14
C GLY A 125 -9.40 -3.78 12.67
N ARG A 126 -9.38 -2.65 11.95
CA ARG A 126 -8.15 -2.02 11.45
C ARG A 126 -7.66 -0.83 12.29
N TRP A 127 -8.23 -0.60 13.47
CA TRP A 127 -7.82 0.50 14.33
C TRP A 127 -6.34 0.45 14.74
N PRO A 128 -5.73 -0.72 15.03
CA PRO A 128 -4.30 -0.79 15.33
C PRO A 128 -3.42 -0.30 14.15
N ALA A 129 -3.78 -0.63 12.90
CA ALA A 129 -3.06 -0.13 11.74
C ALA A 129 -3.20 1.39 11.59
N VAL A 130 -4.38 1.95 11.83
CA VAL A 130 -4.61 3.42 11.79
C VAL A 130 -3.75 4.10 12.85
N SER A 131 -3.75 3.59 14.08
CA SER A 131 -2.89 4.10 15.15
C SER A 131 -1.41 4.00 14.79
N GLY A 132 -1.00 2.90 14.15
CA GLY A 132 0.35 2.71 13.63
C GLY A 132 0.73 3.71 12.55
N ILE A 133 -0.18 4.03 11.61
CA ILE A 133 0.04 5.05 10.58
C ILE A 133 0.24 6.42 11.23
N LEU A 134 -0.62 6.79 12.19
CA LEU A 134 -0.49 8.06 12.92
C LEU A 134 0.81 8.12 13.69
N PHE A 135 1.23 7.02 14.31
CA PHE A 135 2.51 6.91 15.00
C PHE A 135 3.69 7.07 14.04
N LEU A 136 3.65 6.47 12.84
CA LEU A 136 4.70 6.63 11.84
C LEU A 136 4.79 8.08 11.35
N ILE A 137 3.66 8.76 11.13
CA ILE A 137 3.62 10.18 10.77
C ILE A 137 4.19 11.03 11.92
N TRP A 138 3.81 10.73 13.15
CA TRP A 138 4.30 11.43 14.33
C TRP A 138 5.81 11.28 14.49
N ILE A 139 6.33 10.06 14.41
CA ILE A 139 7.78 9.81 14.56
C ILE A 139 8.58 10.47 13.43
N GLU A 140 8.03 10.51 12.22
CA GLU A 140 8.65 11.21 11.09
C GLU A 140 8.73 12.74 11.31
N THR A 141 7.72 13.31 11.95
CA THR A 141 7.60 14.75 12.14
C THR A 141 8.37 15.24 13.37
N VAL A 142 8.38 14.43 14.43
CA VAL A 142 8.92 14.85 15.75
C VAL A 142 10.34 14.35 15.98
N SER A 143 10.70 13.18 15.41
CA SER A 143 12.01 12.59 15.66
C SER A 143 13.03 12.96 14.54
N GLU A 144 14.30 12.70 14.84
CA GLU A 144 15.39 12.87 13.88
C GLU A 144 15.50 11.71 12.84
N ILE A 145 14.42 10.95 12.62
CA ILE A 145 14.46 9.77 11.74
C ILE A 145 14.76 10.13 10.29
N THR A 146 14.39 11.35 9.88
CA THR A 146 14.65 11.88 8.52
C THR A 146 16.08 12.41 8.34
N THR A 147 16.75 12.77 9.44
CA THR A 147 18.08 13.42 9.41
C THR A 147 19.18 12.55 9.99
N SER A 148 18.84 11.55 10.79
CA SER A 148 19.80 10.62 11.39
C SER A 148 19.71 9.23 10.77
N PRO A 149 20.71 8.80 9.96
CA PRO A 149 20.71 7.46 9.36
C PRO A 149 20.66 6.32 10.39
N ARG A 150 21.27 6.51 11.57
CA ARG A 150 21.27 5.51 12.63
C ARG A 150 19.88 5.37 13.27
N THR A 151 19.21 6.49 13.51
CA THR A 151 17.84 6.51 14.04
C THR A 151 16.88 5.84 13.04
N LEU A 152 17.05 6.11 11.73
CA LEU A 152 16.31 5.45 10.67
C LEU A 152 16.54 3.93 10.69
N ALA A 153 17.80 3.49 10.78
CA ALA A 153 18.11 2.05 10.85
C ALA A 153 17.50 1.38 12.08
N ALA A 154 17.52 2.04 13.25
CA ALA A 154 16.86 1.57 14.44
C ALA A 154 15.34 1.47 14.26
N GLY A 155 14.71 2.45 13.61
CA GLY A 155 13.30 2.43 13.26
C GLY A 155 12.93 1.29 12.30
N LEU A 156 13.73 1.05 11.26
CA LEU A 156 13.56 -0.07 10.33
C LEU A 156 13.68 -1.42 11.04
N PHE A 157 14.67 -1.57 11.92
CA PHE A 157 14.83 -2.77 12.72
C PHE A 157 13.67 -2.98 13.68
N GLY A 158 13.22 -1.91 14.36
CA GLY A 158 12.05 -1.94 15.22
C GLY A 158 10.78 -2.35 14.48
N TYR A 159 10.55 -1.81 13.28
CA TYR A 159 9.45 -2.21 12.41
C TYR A 159 9.51 -3.69 12.02
N LEU A 160 10.70 -4.19 11.68
CA LEU A 160 10.90 -5.61 11.36
C LEU A 160 10.54 -6.49 12.56
N MET A 161 11.05 -6.17 13.75
CA MET A 161 10.76 -6.92 14.98
C MET A 161 9.27 -6.87 15.33
N PHE A 162 8.63 -5.70 15.22
CA PHE A 162 7.20 -5.52 15.44
C PHE A 162 6.37 -6.42 14.50
N THR A 163 6.74 -6.47 13.21
CA THR A 163 6.01 -7.25 12.22
C THR A 163 6.22 -8.75 12.40
N LEU A 164 7.44 -9.19 12.68
CA LEU A 164 7.75 -10.61 12.90
C LEU A 164 7.11 -11.13 14.19
N THR A 165 7.23 -10.39 15.28
CA THR A 165 6.63 -10.77 16.56
C THR A 165 5.11 -10.80 16.48
N GLY A 166 4.52 -9.73 15.94
CA GLY A 166 3.06 -9.63 15.82
C GLY A 166 2.47 -10.64 14.86
N GLY A 167 3.12 -10.89 13.72
CA GLY A 167 2.72 -11.92 12.78
C GLY A 167 2.83 -13.33 13.35
N GLY A 168 3.88 -13.60 14.14
CA GLY A 168 4.01 -14.89 14.84
C GLY A 168 2.96 -15.10 15.93
N LEU A 169 2.57 -14.04 16.63
CA LEU A 169 1.57 -14.12 17.71
C LEU A 169 0.13 -14.25 17.19
N PHE A 170 -0.25 -13.48 16.16
CA PHE A 170 -1.65 -13.37 15.69
C PHE A 170 -1.89 -13.98 14.32
N GLY A 171 -0.88 -14.61 13.72
CA GLY A 171 -0.91 -15.08 12.34
C GLY A 171 -0.61 -13.95 11.35
N PHE A 172 0.26 -14.22 10.36
CA PHE A 172 0.71 -13.22 9.40
C PHE A 172 -0.44 -12.66 8.55
N GLN A 173 -1.42 -13.50 8.21
CA GLN A 173 -2.59 -13.07 7.44
C GLN A 173 -3.42 -12.02 8.19
N ASN A 174 -3.74 -12.29 9.46
CA ASN A 174 -4.48 -11.37 10.32
C ASN A 174 -3.68 -10.09 10.60
N TRP A 175 -2.39 -10.24 10.85
CA TRP A 175 -1.47 -9.13 11.11
C TRP A 175 -1.41 -8.14 9.96
N PHE A 176 -1.14 -8.60 8.75
CA PHE A 176 -1.04 -7.74 7.57
C PHE A 176 -2.37 -7.14 7.12
N ASN A 177 -3.49 -7.78 7.41
CA ASN A 177 -4.79 -7.26 7.04
C ASN A 177 -5.33 -6.19 8.00
N ASN A 178 -4.92 -6.24 9.28
CA ASN A 178 -5.56 -5.44 10.34
C ASN A 178 -4.58 -4.59 11.16
N VAL A 179 -3.31 -4.99 11.31
CA VAL A 179 -2.39 -4.36 12.28
C VAL A 179 -1.23 -3.67 11.60
N ASP A 180 -0.66 -4.26 10.55
CA ASP A 180 0.52 -3.68 9.90
C ASP A 180 0.18 -2.36 9.19
N PRO A 181 0.72 -1.20 9.69
CA PRO A 181 0.37 0.11 9.17
C PRO A 181 0.78 0.29 7.71
N VAL A 182 1.95 -0.24 7.32
CA VAL A 182 2.49 -0.08 5.97
C VAL A 182 1.64 -0.85 4.96
N THR A 183 1.28 -2.09 5.25
CA THR A 183 0.45 -2.90 4.37
C THR A 183 -0.96 -2.32 4.22
N VAL A 184 -1.59 -1.91 5.33
CA VAL A 184 -2.93 -1.31 5.30
C VAL A 184 -2.93 0.01 4.53
N PHE A 185 -1.89 0.84 4.71
CA PHE A 185 -1.71 2.08 3.96
C PHE A 185 -1.65 1.83 2.44
N PHE A 186 -0.77 0.94 1.98
CA PHE A 186 -0.65 0.64 0.56
C PHE A 186 -1.88 -0.05 -0.01
N HIS A 187 -2.60 -0.87 0.77
CA HIS A 187 -3.89 -1.43 0.37
C HIS A 187 -4.94 -0.34 0.15
N ALA A 188 -4.97 0.70 1.00
CA ALA A 188 -5.88 1.83 0.83
C ALA A 188 -5.53 2.64 -0.43
N TYR A 189 -4.25 2.95 -0.65
CA TYR A 189 -3.78 3.67 -1.84
C TYR A 189 -4.02 2.90 -3.14
N ALA A 190 -3.86 1.59 -3.14
CA ALA A 190 -4.11 0.76 -4.31
C ALA A 190 -5.58 0.77 -4.79
N ARG A 191 -6.52 1.25 -3.97
CA ARG A 191 -7.92 1.42 -4.40
C ARG A 191 -8.10 2.56 -5.40
N PHE A 192 -7.15 3.50 -5.45
CA PHE A 192 -7.14 4.57 -6.45
C PHE A 192 -6.57 4.11 -7.78
N ALA A 193 -5.78 3.03 -7.80
CA ALA A 193 -5.09 2.56 -8.99
C ALA A 193 -6.08 2.09 -10.07
N PRO A 194 -5.80 2.40 -11.36
CA PRO A 194 -6.62 1.97 -12.47
C PRO A 194 -6.53 0.46 -12.74
N PHE A 195 -5.42 -0.16 -12.35
CA PHE A 195 -5.23 -1.59 -12.56
C PHE A 195 -5.68 -2.39 -11.34
N THR A 196 -6.58 -3.33 -11.58
CA THR A 196 -7.08 -4.25 -10.56
C THR A 196 -6.75 -5.66 -10.95
N ARG A 197 -6.17 -6.41 -10.02
CA ARG A 197 -5.89 -7.82 -10.20
C ARG A 197 -7.01 -8.64 -9.56
N ASP A 198 -7.61 -9.51 -10.37
CA ASP A 198 -8.55 -10.52 -9.92
C ASP A 198 -8.00 -11.90 -10.31
N ARG A 199 -7.50 -12.65 -9.31
CA ARG A 199 -6.82 -13.96 -9.46
C ARG A 199 -5.84 -14.03 -10.66
N THR A 200 -6.32 -14.32 -11.85
CA THR A 200 -5.54 -14.48 -13.09
C THR A 200 -5.76 -13.37 -14.12
N GLN A 201 -6.64 -12.42 -13.84
CA GLN A 201 -7.01 -11.35 -14.77
C GLN A 201 -6.54 -10.00 -14.23
N LEU A 202 -5.93 -9.22 -15.10
CA LEU A 202 -5.69 -7.81 -14.87
C LEU A 202 -6.84 -7.03 -15.50
N LYS A 203 -7.59 -6.33 -14.66
CA LYS A 203 -8.68 -5.46 -15.10
C LYS A 203 -8.23 -4.01 -15.07
N LEU A 204 -8.39 -3.31 -16.18
CA LEU A 204 -8.21 -1.87 -16.26
C LEU A 204 -9.56 -1.22 -15.95
N SER A 205 -9.60 -0.38 -14.92
CA SER A 205 -10.78 0.39 -14.52
C SER A 205 -10.41 1.86 -14.36
N PHE A 206 -11.40 2.73 -14.28
CA PHE A 206 -11.13 4.15 -14.06
C PHE A 206 -10.51 4.37 -12.65
N PRO A 207 -9.51 5.29 -12.49
CA PRO A 207 -8.90 5.58 -11.20
C PRO A 207 -9.94 5.95 -10.15
N GLY A 208 -9.84 5.36 -8.95
CA GLY A 208 -10.76 5.62 -7.84
C GLY A 208 -12.10 4.87 -7.90
N MET A 209 -12.40 4.14 -8.95
CA MET A 209 -13.66 3.42 -9.13
C MET A 209 -13.93 2.40 -8.03
N ARG A 210 -12.89 1.77 -7.52
CA ARG A 210 -12.98 0.78 -6.43
C ARG A 210 -13.41 1.39 -5.09
N LEU A 211 -13.36 2.70 -4.93
CA LEU A 211 -13.89 3.38 -3.73
C LEU A 211 -15.41 3.42 -3.75
N VAL A 212 -16.00 3.53 -4.95
CA VAL A 212 -17.44 3.60 -5.12
C VAL A 212 -18.07 2.21 -5.07
N THR A 213 -17.47 1.23 -5.76
CA THR A 213 -17.99 -0.16 -5.81
C THR A 213 -17.86 -0.89 -4.47
N ALA A 214 -16.89 -0.53 -3.63
CA ALA A 214 -16.73 -1.11 -2.30
C ALA A 214 -17.82 -0.66 -1.30
N SER A 215 -18.67 0.27 -1.69
CA SER A 215 -19.78 0.80 -0.85
C SER A 215 -21.10 0.04 -1.04
N GLU A 216 -21.21 -0.86 -2.01
CA GLU A 216 -22.38 -1.73 -2.09
C GLU A 216 -22.23 -2.86 -1.07
N PRO A 217 -23.12 -2.94 -0.06
CA PRO A 217 -23.18 -4.12 0.79
C PRO A 217 -23.48 -5.31 -0.11
N THR A 218 -22.68 -6.35 0.00
CA THR A 218 -22.94 -7.65 -0.61
C THR A 218 -24.38 -8.01 -0.28
N ALA A 219 -25.27 -7.89 -1.26
CA ALA A 219 -26.64 -8.34 -1.12
C ALA A 219 -26.55 -9.80 -0.67
N THR A 220 -27.12 -10.06 0.47
CA THR A 220 -27.32 -11.34 1.12
C THR A 220 -27.60 -12.39 0.04
N GLN A 221 -26.67 -13.31 -0.12
CA GLN A 221 -26.96 -14.57 -0.79
C GLN A 221 -27.95 -15.26 0.12
N THR A 222 -29.22 -15.03 -0.14
CA THR A 222 -30.32 -15.86 0.41
C THR A 222 -30.08 -17.23 -0.16
N ASP A 223 -29.54 -18.11 0.68
CA ASP A 223 -29.69 -19.54 0.54
C ASP A 223 -31.21 -19.82 0.59
N ASP A 224 -31.81 -20.12 -0.55
CA ASP A 224 -33.10 -20.74 -0.64
C ASP A 224 -32.90 -22.27 -0.58
N PRO A 225 -33.86 -23.00 0.06
CA PRO A 225 -33.74 -24.33 0.63
C PRO A 225 -33.53 -25.48 -0.34
#